data_82279f2206c523cc951e2f82c1322320
#
_entry.id   82279f2206c523cc951e2f82c1322320
#
_cell.length_a   1.000
_cell.length_b   1.000
_cell.length_c   1.000
_cell.angle_alpha   90.00
_cell.angle_beta   90.00
_cell.angle_gamma   90.00
#
_symmetry.space_group_name_H-M   'P 1'
#
loop_
_entity.id
_entity.type
_entity.pdbx_description
1 polymer ?
#
loop_
_entity_poly.entity_id
_entity_poly.type
_entity_poly.pdbx_seq_one_letter_code
_entity_poly.pdbx_strand_id
1 'polypeptide(L)'
;IPGESMEQEQLFSAHNLLDDLMDYVFSGKDCRVIFIGDTAQLPPVGTELSPALNARYLKSRYSVDIIEYELDQVMRQSLESGVLSNATRIRKMIGEEDHSVQVFDLNDQEDVLEVESDYLEDLLVGSYSDDKIEGSIIVTRSNKRANLYNREIRNRILYREYEIEAGDLMMIVKNNYFWLPENSEAGFLANGDIIEIMGVRNFEEVHGFRFADVTIRLLDYPDQQPLDVKIILDTIMAETPSLGREDGRKLYLSVLQDYEDIPEKSKRADKVRVDPYYNSLQVKFAYAMTCHKTQGGQWERVFIDYFRITSETLDTSALRWLYTAVTRSTDKVYLLGYPEHCFVR
;
A
#
# COMPACT_ATOMS: atom_id res chain seq x y z
N ILE A 1 7.49 -7.88 -8.37
CA ILE A 1 7.63 -9.21 -7.76
C ILE A 1 8.86 -9.16 -6.85
N PRO A 2 8.74 -9.41 -5.53
CA PRO A 2 9.89 -9.39 -4.63
C PRO A 2 10.87 -10.52 -4.97
N GLY A 3 12.15 -10.18 -5.00
CA GLY A 3 13.25 -11.15 -4.97
C GLY A 3 13.55 -11.61 -3.54
N GLU A 4 14.57 -12.42 -3.36
CA GLU A 4 15.02 -12.87 -2.05
C GLU A 4 15.37 -11.67 -1.15
N SER A 5 14.72 -11.53 -0.01
CA SER A 5 15.18 -10.64 1.05
C SER A 5 16.17 -11.39 1.93
N MET A 6 17.36 -10.84 2.13
CA MET A 6 18.51 -11.46 2.79
C MET A 6 18.35 -11.80 4.29
N GLU A 7 17.16 -11.68 4.91
CA GLU A 7 16.98 -11.87 6.35
C GLU A 7 15.77 -12.73 6.74
N GLN A 8 15.47 -13.77 5.98
CA GLN A 8 14.43 -14.70 6.39
C GLN A 8 14.96 -16.14 6.42
N GLU A 9 15.53 -16.56 7.55
CA GLU A 9 15.54 -17.98 7.90
C GLU A 9 14.08 -18.45 8.00
N GLN A 10 13.60 -19.13 6.97
CA GLN A 10 12.25 -19.65 6.88
C GLN A 10 12.19 -21.05 7.49
N LEU A 11 11.17 -21.27 8.32
CA LEU A 11 10.76 -22.61 8.78
C LEU A 11 10.21 -23.49 7.63
N PHE A 12 10.04 -22.92 6.44
CA PHE A 12 9.74 -23.57 5.17
C PHE A 12 10.66 -22.95 4.12
N SER A 13 11.22 -23.72 3.22
CA SER A 13 12.09 -23.24 2.14
C SER A 13 11.50 -22.00 1.49
N ALA A 14 12.28 -20.91 1.47
CA ALA A 14 11.90 -19.69 0.80
C ALA A 14 11.83 -19.94 -0.70
N HIS A 15 10.64 -20.26 -1.20
CA HIS A 15 10.42 -20.25 -2.63
C HIS A 15 10.44 -18.79 -3.10
N ASN A 16 11.26 -18.50 -4.07
CA ASN A 16 11.25 -17.21 -4.74
C ASN A 16 10.00 -17.16 -5.62
N LEU A 17 9.07 -16.23 -5.33
CA LEU A 17 7.81 -16.12 -6.08
C LEU A 17 8.03 -16.01 -7.60
N LEU A 18 9.13 -15.38 -8.03
CA LEU A 18 9.46 -15.31 -9.45
C LEU A 18 9.89 -16.67 -10.01
N ASP A 19 10.64 -17.46 -9.24
CA ASP A 19 11.01 -18.84 -9.63
C ASP A 19 9.75 -19.71 -9.76
N ASP A 20 8.87 -19.68 -8.74
CA ASP A 20 7.61 -20.43 -8.75
C ASP A 20 6.72 -20.05 -9.93
N LEU A 21 6.63 -18.75 -10.26
CA LEU A 21 5.88 -18.27 -11.41
C LEU A 21 6.47 -18.77 -12.73
N MET A 22 7.79 -18.68 -12.87
CA MET A 22 8.48 -19.14 -14.10
C MET A 22 8.33 -20.65 -14.27
N ASP A 23 8.51 -21.43 -13.21
CA ASP A 23 8.31 -22.88 -13.22
C ASP A 23 6.87 -23.25 -13.59
N TYR A 24 5.89 -22.54 -13.01
CA TYR A 24 4.48 -22.75 -13.32
C TYR A 24 4.16 -22.46 -14.79
N VAL A 25 4.59 -21.30 -15.31
CA VAL A 25 4.31 -20.89 -16.70
C VAL A 25 4.96 -21.87 -17.68
N PHE A 26 6.23 -22.23 -17.46
CA PHE A 26 6.98 -23.07 -18.40
C PHE A 26 6.77 -24.58 -18.20
N SER A 27 5.99 -24.99 -17.16
CA SER A 27 5.45 -26.35 -17.08
C SER A 27 4.33 -26.60 -18.12
N GLY A 28 3.70 -25.54 -18.60
CA GLY A 28 2.69 -25.60 -19.68
C GLY A 28 3.32 -25.70 -21.07
N LYS A 29 2.52 -26.18 -22.03
CA LYS A 29 2.97 -26.26 -23.42
C LYS A 29 2.71 -24.94 -24.16
N ASP A 30 3.74 -24.40 -24.86
CA ASP A 30 3.67 -23.18 -25.67
C ASP A 30 3.21 -21.91 -24.85
N CYS A 31 3.48 -21.90 -23.53
CA CYS A 31 3.14 -20.79 -22.66
C CYS A 31 4.15 -19.64 -22.80
N ARG A 32 3.68 -18.43 -22.55
CA ARG A 32 4.48 -17.20 -22.53
C ARG A 32 4.12 -16.40 -21.29
N VAL A 33 5.06 -15.59 -20.82
CA VAL A 33 4.82 -14.61 -19.72
C VAL A 33 5.12 -13.21 -20.23
N ILE A 34 4.31 -12.25 -19.82
CA ILE A 34 4.54 -10.82 -20.05
C ILE A 34 4.67 -10.15 -18.70
N PHE A 35 5.83 -9.56 -18.43
CA PHE A 35 6.04 -8.71 -17.26
C PHE A 35 5.79 -7.25 -17.66
N ILE A 36 4.90 -6.58 -16.93
CA ILE A 36 4.57 -5.17 -17.13
C ILE A 36 4.93 -4.43 -15.85
N GLY A 37 5.61 -3.30 -15.96
CA GLY A 37 5.98 -2.48 -14.82
C GLY A 37 6.65 -1.18 -15.24
N ASP A 38 6.92 -0.34 -14.24
CA ASP A 38 7.57 0.96 -14.43
C ASP A 38 8.84 1.01 -13.57
N THR A 39 10.00 1.09 -14.21
CA THR A 39 11.31 1.11 -13.56
C THR A 39 11.61 2.41 -12.82
N ALA A 40 10.84 3.48 -13.08
CA ALA A 40 10.93 4.73 -12.35
C ALA A 40 10.10 4.72 -11.04
N GLN A 41 9.16 3.78 -10.87
CA GLN A 41 8.46 3.60 -9.60
C GLN A 41 9.33 2.89 -8.55
N LEU A 42 8.87 2.92 -7.29
CA LEU A 42 9.52 2.21 -6.20
C LEU A 42 9.63 0.72 -6.51
N PRO A 43 10.83 0.13 -6.43
CA PRO A 43 11.02 -1.31 -6.57
C PRO A 43 10.52 -2.04 -5.31
N PRO A 44 10.46 -3.38 -5.34
CA PRO A 44 10.24 -4.17 -4.14
C PRO A 44 11.24 -3.83 -3.03
N VAL A 45 10.77 -3.86 -1.78
CA VAL A 45 11.60 -3.50 -0.62
C VAL A 45 12.88 -4.35 -0.59
N GLY A 46 14.03 -3.68 -0.43
CA GLY A 46 15.34 -4.33 -0.37
C GLY A 46 15.99 -4.61 -1.74
N THR A 47 15.40 -4.09 -2.84
CA THR A 47 15.99 -4.21 -4.18
C THR A 47 16.11 -2.85 -4.85
N GLU A 48 17.08 -2.69 -5.77
CA GLU A 48 17.21 -1.47 -6.58
C GLU A 48 16.32 -1.48 -7.83
N LEU A 49 16.00 -2.66 -8.34
CA LEU A 49 15.12 -2.88 -9.48
C LEU A 49 14.37 -4.20 -9.29
N SER A 50 13.12 -4.26 -9.74
CA SER A 50 12.38 -5.52 -9.74
C SER A 50 13.09 -6.56 -10.62
N PRO A 51 13.45 -7.75 -10.11
CA PRO A 51 14.04 -8.82 -10.92
C PRO A 51 13.21 -9.20 -12.14
N ALA A 52 11.87 -9.08 -12.05
CA ALA A 52 10.94 -9.35 -13.14
C ALA A 52 11.02 -8.34 -14.29
N LEU A 53 11.60 -7.15 -14.05
CA LEU A 53 11.82 -6.10 -15.06
C LEU A 53 13.29 -6.01 -15.51
N ASN A 54 14.13 -6.96 -15.11
CA ASN A 54 15.54 -7.01 -15.48
C ASN A 54 15.77 -8.13 -16.49
N ALA A 55 15.80 -7.79 -17.78
CA ALA A 55 15.97 -8.77 -18.85
C ALA A 55 17.28 -9.57 -18.75
N ARG A 56 18.39 -8.92 -18.32
CA ARG A 56 19.66 -9.62 -18.12
C ARG A 56 19.57 -10.69 -17.04
N TYR A 57 18.92 -10.34 -15.91
CA TYR A 57 18.68 -11.27 -14.82
C TYR A 57 17.82 -12.46 -15.28
N LEU A 58 16.66 -12.17 -15.91
CA LEU A 58 15.74 -13.20 -16.40
C LEU A 58 16.42 -14.14 -17.42
N LYS A 59 17.14 -13.58 -18.38
CA LYS A 59 17.87 -14.37 -19.39
C LYS A 59 18.92 -15.26 -18.79
N SER A 60 19.72 -14.75 -17.82
CA SER A 60 20.78 -15.52 -17.19
C SER A 60 20.27 -16.61 -16.25
N ARG A 61 19.16 -16.35 -15.54
CA ARG A 61 18.62 -17.28 -14.53
C ARG A 61 17.74 -18.37 -15.15
N TYR A 62 16.92 -18.04 -16.13
CA TYR A 62 15.90 -18.96 -16.66
C TYR A 62 16.20 -19.43 -18.09
N SER A 63 17.28 -18.94 -18.71
CA SER A 63 17.67 -19.31 -20.10
C SER A 63 16.55 -19.12 -21.13
N VAL A 64 15.74 -18.05 -20.97
CA VAL A 64 14.60 -17.72 -21.84
C VAL A 64 14.96 -16.61 -22.84
N ASP A 65 14.32 -16.61 -24.00
CA ASP A 65 14.38 -15.49 -24.93
C ASP A 65 13.48 -14.37 -24.45
N ILE A 66 14.00 -13.13 -24.47
CA ILE A 66 13.31 -11.95 -23.96
C ILE A 66 13.22 -10.90 -25.04
N ILE A 67 12.03 -10.34 -25.19
CA ILE A 67 11.77 -9.15 -25.99
C ILE A 67 11.42 -8.03 -25.00
N GLU A 68 12.21 -6.94 -25.03
CA GLU A 68 11.93 -5.74 -24.24
C GLU A 68 11.21 -4.72 -25.12
N TYR A 69 10.22 -4.07 -24.54
CA TYR A 69 9.53 -2.97 -25.16
C TYR A 69 9.27 -1.86 -24.13
N GLU A 70 9.64 -0.64 -24.44
CA GLU A 70 9.37 0.53 -23.60
C GLU A 70 8.22 1.34 -24.19
N LEU A 71 7.19 1.62 -23.36
CA LEU A 71 6.08 2.51 -23.69
C LEU A 71 6.44 3.91 -23.21
N ASP A 72 6.54 4.86 -24.13
CA ASP A 72 6.97 6.24 -23.89
C ASP A 72 5.83 7.26 -23.89
N GLN A 73 4.64 6.87 -24.37
CA GLN A 73 3.46 7.75 -24.43
C GLN A 73 2.60 7.64 -23.17
N VAL A 74 2.39 8.78 -22.49
CA VAL A 74 1.47 8.87 -21.35
C VAL A 74 0.07 9.18 -21.84
N MET A 75 -0.89 8.30 -21.50
CA MET A 75 -2.29 8.38 -21.98
C MET A 75 -3.28 8.87 -20.91
N ARG A 76 -2.84 9.03 -19.65
CA ARG A 76 -3.74 9.23 -18.49
C ARG A 76 -4.05 10.68 -18.16
N GLN A 77 -3.21 11.61 -18.56
CA GLN A 77 -3.32 13.04 -18.23
C GLN A 77 -3.28 13.88 -19.47
N SER A 78 -3.83 15.11 -19.41
CA SER A 78 -3.70 16.08 -20.48
C SER A 78 -2.22 16.46 -20.67
N LEU A 79 -1.84 16.80 -21.89
CA LEU A 79 -0.47 17.25 -22.19
C LEU A 79 -0.09 18.55 -21.46
N GLU A 80 -1.08 19.27 -20.94
CA GLU A 80 -0.91 20.53 -20.18
C GLU A 80 -0.90 20.32 -18.66
N SER A 81 -0.96 19.05 -18.16
CA SER A 81 -0.95 18.76 -16.73
C SER A 81 0.42 18.96 -16.10
N GLY A 82 0.46 19.76 -15.06
CA GLY A 82 1.65 19.96 -14.21
C GLY A 82 2.06 18.69 -13.48
N VAL A 83 1.09 17.84 -13.10
CA VAL A 83 1.35 16.51 -12.52
C VAL A 83 2.15 15.67 -13.51
N LEU A 84 1.75 15.63 -14.80
CA LEU A 84 2.49 14.90 -15.84
C LEU A 84 3.85 15.51 -16.10
N SER A 85 3.94 16.84 -16.17
CA SER A 85 5.20 17.57 -16.39
C SER A 85 6.21 17.25 -15.28
N ASN A 86 5.80 17.35 -14.01
CA ASN A 86 6.64 17.04 -12.86
C ASN A 86 7.01 15.55 -12.78
N ALA A 87 6.09 14.63 -13.06
CA ALA A 87 6.39 13.20 -13.14
C ALA A 87 7.44 12.92 -14.23
N THR A 88 7.29 13.52 -15.42
CA THR A 88 8.25 13.37 -16.53
C THR A 88 9.62 13.94 -16.18
N ARG A 89 9.65 15.09 -15.51
CA ARG A 89 10.87 15.71 -15.00
C ARG A 89 11.60 14.78 -14.01
N ILE A 90 10.91 14.26 -13.02
CA ILE A 90 11.50 13.35 -12.02
C ILE A 90 11.99 12.06 -12.70
N ARG A 91 11.23 11.51 -13.66
CA ARG A 91 11.65 10.33 -14.45
C ARG A 91 12.95 10.59 -15.22
N LYS A 92 13.07 11.79 -15.82
CA LYS A 92 14.29 12.21 -16.50
C LYS A 92 15.46 12.31 -15.54
N MET A 93 15.28 12.92 -14.35
CA MET A 93 16.31 12.99 -13.31
C MET A 93 16.79 11.60 -12.88
N ILE A 94 15.87 10.63 -12.75
CA ILE A 94 16.23 9.22 -12.47
C ILE A 94 17.12 8.64 -13.58
N GLY A 95 16.76 8.86 -14.84
CA GLY A 95 17.48 8.32 -15.99
C GLY A 95 18.86 8.95 -16.21
N GLU A 96 19.02 10.23 -15.88
CA GLU A 96 20.26 11.00 -16.00
C GLU A 96 21.12 10.98 -14.72
N GLU A 97 20.65 10.30 -13.64
CA GLU A 97 21.27 10.33 -12.31
C GLU A 97 21.44 11.77 -11.78
N ASP A 98 20.51 12.66 -12.14
CA ASP A 98 20.49 14.04 -11.68
C ASP A 98 19.86 14.11 -10.29
N HIS A 99 20.66 14.46 -9.30
CA HIS A 99 20.23 14.60 -7.90
C HIS A 99 20.14 16.08 -7.48
N SER A 100 19.82 16.97 -8.41
CA SER A 100 19.57 18.38 -8.09
C SER A 100 18.33 18.52 -7.21
N VAL A 101 18.43 19.36 -6.16
CA VAL A 101 17.36 19.52 -5.16
C VAL A 101 16.10 20.23 -5.68
N GLN A 102 16.19 20.91 -6.81
CA GLN A 102 15.06 21.56 -7.49
C GLN A 102 14.24 20.52 -8.26
N VAL A 103 13.46 19.75 -7.54
CA VAL A 103 12.73 18.59 -8.09
C VAL A 103 11.46 19.02 -8.80
N PHE A 104 10.71 19.96 -8.24
CA PHE A 104 9.39 20.37 -8.74
C PHE A 104 9.44 21.67 -9.52
N ASP A 105 8.70 21.72 -10.61
CA ASP A 105 8.44 22.92 -11.38
C ASP A 105 6.98 23.35 -11.15
N LEU A 106 6.80 24.54 -10.57
CA LEU A 106 5.49 25.12 -10.27
C LEU A 106 5.08 26.23 -11.24
N ASN A 107 5.94 26.56 -12.25
CA ASN A 107 5.65 27.61 -13.18
C ASN A 107 4.45 27.27 -14.05
N ASP A 108 3.45 28.16 -14.08
CA ASP A 108 2.22 28.01 -14.86
C ASP A 108 1.43 26.72 -14.58
N GLN A 109 1.55 26.14 -13.36
CA GLN A 109 0.87 24.92 -12.96
C GLN A 109 -0.32 25.25 -12.05
N GLU A 110 -1.51 24.69 -12.38
CA GLU A 110 -2.73 24.84 -11.57
C GLU A 110 -3.06 23.57 -10.76
N ASP A 111 -2.38 22.47 -11.05
CA ASP A 111 -2.64 21.12 -10.50
C ASP A 111 -1.52 20.58 -9.61
N VAL A 112 -0.39 21.31 -9.48
CA VAL A 112 0.69 21.03 -8.51
C VAL A 112 0.88 22.25 -7.63
N LEU A 113 0.55 22.12 -6.35
CA LEU A 113 0.43 23.25 -5.43
C LEU A 113 1.35 23.06 -4.21
N GLU A 114 2.10 24.10 -3.88
CA GLU A 114 2.76 24.21 -2.58
C GLU A 114 1.72 24.55 -1.51
N VAL A 115 1.78 23.89 -0.35
CA VAL A 115 0.86 24.12 0.77
C VAL A 115 1.61 24.65 1.97
N GLU A 116 1.30 25.89 2.34
CA GLU A 116 1.76 26.49 3.59
C GLU A 116 1.02 25.90 4.78
N SER A 117 1.72 25.80 5.92
CA SER A 117 1.17 25.16 7.14
C SER A 117 -0.15 25.77 7.61
N ASP A 118 -0.32 27.10 7.42
CA ASP A 118 -1.48 27.84 7.89
C ASP A 118 -2.78 27.48 7.12
N TYR A 119 -2.64 27.04 5.88
CA TYR A 119 -3.78 26.65 5.03
C TYR A 119 -4.04 25.14 4.99
N LEU A 120 -3.17 24.34 5.62
CA LEU A 120 -3.24 22.88 5.54
C LEU A 120 -4.56 22.34 6.11
N GLU A 121 -5.00 22.85 7.27
CA GLU A 121 -6.20 22.36 7.93
C GLU A 121 -7.46 22.60 7.09
N ASP A 122 -7.64 23.83 6.57
CA ASP A 122 -8.79 24.18 5.73
C ASP A 122 -8.82 23.34 4.44
N LEU A 123 -7.65 23.10 3.85
CA LEU A 123 -7.52 22.30 2.64
C LEU A 123 -7.85 20.82 2.92
N LEU A 124 -7.41 20.29 4.04
CA LEU A 124 -7.76 18.92 4.44
C LEU A 124 -9.24 18.79 4.79
N VAL A 125 -9.84 19.76 5.48
CA VAL A 125 -11.30 19.80 5.73
C VAL A 125 -12.07 19.74 4.41
N GLY A 126 -11.68 20.56 3.41
CA GLY A 126 -12.31 20.54 2.09
C GLY A 126 -12.08 19.27 1.28
N SER A 127 -11.02 18.52 1.58
CA SER A 127 -10.62 17.33 0.83
C SER A 127 -11.11 16.02 1.45
N TYR A 128 -11.36 16.00 2.76
CA TYR A 128 -11.88 14.86 3.50
C TYR A 128 -13.34 15.04 3.94
N SER A 129 -14.09 15.97 3.31
CA SER A 129 -15.55 16.02 3.45
C SER A 129 -16.19 14.74 2.90
N ASP A 130 -17.35 14.36 3.42
CA ASP A 130 -18.01 13.06 3.20
C ASP A 130 -18.08 12.60 1.74
N ASP A 131 -18.31 13.52 0.81
CA ASP A 131 -18.41 13.24 -0.64
C ASP A 131 -17.06 13.15 -1.37
N LYS A 132 -15.94 13.46 -0.70
CA LYS A 132 -14.60 13.56 -1.31
C LYS A 132 -13.55 12.69 -0.61
N ILE A 133 -13.91 12.05 0.49
CA ILE A 133 -13.00 11.32 1.36
C ILE A 133 -12.27 10.19 0.61
N GLU A 134 -12.98 9.47 -0.28
CA GLU A 134 -12.42 8.38 -1.08
C GLU A 134 -11.43 8.87 -2.16
N GLY A 135 -11.60 10.12 -2.62
CA GLY A 135 -10.77 10.74 -3.66
C GLY A 135 -9.49 11.42 -3.13
N SER A 136 -9.18 11.31 -1.84
CA SER A 136 -8.06 12.03 -1.22
C SER A 136 -7.14 11.11 -0.45
N ILE A 137 -5.81 11.33 -0.55
CA ILE A 137 -4.80 10.55 0.17
C ILE A 137 -3.61 11.40 0.58
N ILE A 138 -3.08 11.18 1.78
CA ILE A 138 -1.76 11.70 2.17
C ILE A 138 -0.71 10.59 2.01
N VAL A 139 0.29 10.85 1.18
CA VAL A 139 1.41 9.93 0.93
C VAL A 139 2.59 10.29 1.81
N THR A 140 3.05 9.32 2.61
CA THR A 140 4.12 9.50 3.58
C THR A 140 5.28 8.53 3.37
N ARG A 141 6.44 8.81 3.98
CA ARG A 141 7.62 7.95 3.91
C ARG A 141 7.65 6.85 4.98
N SER A 142 6.84 6.97 6.03
CA SER A 142 6.84 5.99 7.13
C SER A 142 5.45 5.74 7.70
N ASN A 143 5.22 4.54 8.25
CA ASN A 143 3.98 4.21 8.96
C ASN A 143 3.76 5.15 10.17
N LYS A 144 4.82 5.57 10.86
CA LYS A 144 4.72 6.52 11.97
C LYS A 144 4.10 7.85 11.54
N ARG A 145 4.54 8.41 10.40
CA ARG A 145 3.96 9.63 9.84
C ARG A 145 2.53 9.41 9.35
N ALA A 146 2.26 8.29 8.67
CA ALA A 146 0.91 7.93 8.26
C ALA A 146 -0.04 7.82 9.45
N ASN A 147 0.36 7.14 10.53
CA ASN A 147 -0.44 7.02 11.75
C ASN A 147 -0.74 8.39 12.39
N LEU A 148 0.24 9.33 12.37
CA LEU A 148 0.02 10.68 12.87
C LEU A 148 -1.07 11.40 12.06
N TYR A 149 -0.95 11.42 10.72
CA TYR A 149 -1.96 12.05 9.86
C TYR A 149 -3.33 11.37 9.99
N ASN A 150 -3.39 10.05 10.01
CA ASN A 150 -4.64 9.30 10.20
C ASN A 150 -5.34 9.70 11.50
N ARG A 151 -4.60 9.84 12.60
CA ARG A 151 -5.14 10.28 13.88
C ARG A 151 -5.64 11.73 13.82
N GLU A 152 -4.84 12.66 13.26
CA GLU A 152 -5.23 14.07 13.18
C GLU A 152 -6.46 14.26 12.26
N ILE A 153 -6.52 13.57 11.12
CA ILE A 153 -7.69 13.61 10.23
C ILE A 153 -8.92 13.09 10.95
N ARG A 154 -8.84 11.94 11.60
CA ARG A 154 -9.97 11.38 12.33
C ARG A 154 -10.47 12.30 13.44
N ASN A 155 -9.55 12.80 14.28
CA ASN A 155 -9.92 13.56 15.46
C ASN A 155 -10.36 15.00 15.12
N ARG A 156 -9.63 15.70 14.22
CA ARG A 156 -9.82 17.14 13.99
C ARG A 156 -10.71 17.46 12.80
N ILE A 157 -10.75 16.57 11.80
CA ILE A 157 -11.48 16.82 10.55
C ILE A 157 -12.78 16.02 10.52
N LEU A 158 -12.70 14.71 10.86
CA LEU A 158 -13.86 13.83 10.85
C LEU A 158 -14.59 13.75 12.21
N TYR A 159 -14.03 14.38 13.25
CA TYR A 159 -14.59 14.43 14.61
C TYR A 159 -14.91 13.05 15.19
N ARG A 160 -14.04 12.05 14.90
CA ARG A 160 -14.19 10.68 15.37
C ARG A 160 -13.39 10.47 16.66
N GLU A 161 -14.08 10.04 17.70
CA GLU A 161 -13.51 9.95 19.07
C GLU A 161 -13.15 8.51 19.46
N TYR A 162 -13.91 7.51 18.96
CA TYR A 162 -13.66 6.10 19.29
C TYR A 162 -12.49 5.53 18.48
N GLU A 163 -11.97 4.40 18.95
CA GLU A 163 -10.82 3.72 18.32
C GLU A 163 -11.10 3.38 16.83
N ILE A 164 -12.33 2.91 16.56
CA ILE A 164 -12.89 2.72 15.22
C ILE A 164 -14.38 3.09 15.23
N GLU A 165 -14.88 3.62 14.12
CA GLU A 165 -16.28 4.04 13.98
C GLU A 165 -16.83 3.70 12.61
N ALA A 166 -18.17 3.69 12.48
CA ALA A 166 -18.81 3.61 11.17
C ALA A 166 -18.39 4.78 10.28
N GLY A 167 -18.15 4.52 9.01
CA GLY A 167 -17.59 5.44 8.03
C GLY A 167 -16.06 5.52 8.02
N ASP A 168 -15.34 4.83 8.93
CA ASP A 168 -13.87 4.76 8.85
C ASP A 168 -13.43 4.04 7.58
N LEU A 169 -12.51 4.67 6.84
CA LEU A 169 -11.83 4.03 5.73
C LEU A 169 -10.56 3.34 6.24
N MET A 170 -10.46 2.06 5.90
CA MET A 170 -9.32 1.23 6.28
C MET A 170 -8.77 0.47 5.09
N MET A 171 -7.48 0.20 5.11
CA MET A 171 -6.80 -0.65 4.15
C MET A 171 -6.48 -2.00 4.78
N ILE A 172 -6.78 -3.07 4.08
CA ILE A 172 -6.34 -4.43 4.42
C ILE A 172 -4.82 -4.52 4.19
N VAL A 173 -4.09 -5.01 5.18
CA VAL A 173 -2.61 -5.05 5.13
C VAL A 173 -2.02 -6.45 5.02
N LYS A 174 -2.89 -7.47 4.91
CA LYS A 174 -2.52 -8.87 4.70
C LYS A 174 -3.64 -9.58 3.95
N ASN A 175 -3.31 -10.36 2.91
CA ASN A 175 -4.29 -11.18 2.19
C ASN A 175 -5.08 -12.06 3.14
N ASN A 176 -6.39 -12.15 2.91
CA ASN A 176 -7.29 -12.99 3.67
C ASN A 176 -8.22 -13.77 2.75
N TYR A 177 -8.21 -15.10 2.90
CA TYR A 177 -8.96 -16.04 2.06
C TYR A 177 -10.15 -16.65 2.80
N PHE A 178 -10.48 -16.15 4.00
CA PHE A 178 -11.45 -16.78 4.90
C PHE A 178 -12.83 -16.13 4.85
N TRP A 179 -12.91 -14.79 4.79
CA TRP A 179 -14.17 -14.07 5.01
C TRP A 179 -15.06 -13.94 3.78
N LEU A 180 -14.51 -14.04 2.56
CA LEU A 180 -15.32 -13.98 1.35
C LEU A 180 -15.94 -15.33 1.01
N PRO A 181 -17.21 -15.35 0.55
CA PRO A 181 -17.82 -16.57 0.03
C PRO A 181 -17.11 -17.02 -1.26
N GLU A 182 -17.11 -18.33 -1.51
CA GLU A 182 -16.42 -18.95 -2.67
C GLU A 182 -16.84 -18.37 -4.03
N ASN A 183 -18.05 -17.83 -4.14
CA ASN A 183 -18.60 -17.24 -5.37
C ASN A 183 -18.45 -15.73 -5.46
N SER A 184 -17.68 -15.11 -4.58
CA SER A 184 -17.39 -13.67 -4.63
C SER A 184 -16.55 -13.31 -5.85
N GLU A 185 -16.89 -12.23 -6.54
CA GLU A 185 -16.08 -11.69 -7.66
C GLU A 185 -14.68 -11.24 -7.22
N ALA A 186 -14.55 -10.80 -5.98
CA ALA A 186 -13.26 -10.41 -5.40
C ALA A 186 -12.34 -11.61 -5.13
N GLY A 187 -12.89 -12.83 -5.04
CA GLY A 187 -12.13 -14.06 -4.79
C GLY A 187 -11.51 -14.14 -3.39
N PHE A 188 -10.79 -13.13 -2.96
CA PHE A 188 -10.22 -12.99 -1.61
C PHE A 188 -10.04 -11.51 -1.27
N LEU A 189 -9.88 -11.20 0.02
CA LEU A 189 -9.57 -9.85 0.48
C LEU A 189 -8.06 -9.62 0.34
N ALA A 190 -7.68 -8.74 -0.58
CA ALA A 190 -6.27 -8.52 -0.92
C ALA A 190 -5.60 -7.49 -0.01
N ASN A 191 -4.29 -7.63 0.18
CA ASN A 191 -3.46 -6.57 0.75
C ASN A 191 -3.46 -5.36 -0.20
N GLY A 192 -3.97 -4.23 0.28
CA GLY A 192 -4.18 -3.01 -0.49
C GLY A 192 -5.64 -2.65 -0.71
N ASP A 193 -6.57 -3.60 -0.58
CA ASP A 193 -8.01 -3.31 -0.70
C ASP A 193 -8.44 -2.29 0.35
N ILE A 194 -9.23 -1.31 -0.08
CA ILE A 194 -9.82 -0.30 0.80
C ILE A 194 -11.23 -0.73 1.19
N ILE A 195 -11.50 -0.67 2.47
CA ILE A 195 -12.80 -1.00 3.07
C ILE A 195 -13.35 0.18 3.86
N GLU A 196 -14.66 0.26 3.91
CA GLU A 196 -15.38 1.14 4.83
C GLU A 196 -15.98 0.33 5.96
N ILE A 197 -15.85 0.81 7.19
CA ILE A 197 -16.54 0.26 8.35
C ILE A 197 -17.99 0.74 8.32
N MET A 198 -18.93 -0.16 8.10
CA MET A 198 -20.37 0.14 8.10
C MET A 198 -20.96 0.15 9.51
N GLY A 199 -20.37 -0.60 10.42
CA GLY A 199 -20.79 -0.69 11.81
C GLY A 199 -19.83 -1.50 12.66
N VAL A 200 -19.79 -1.17 13.95
CA VAL A 200 -19.00 -1.88 14.97
C VAL A 200 -19.96 -2.47 15.98
N ARG A 201 -19.82 -3.77 16.28
CA ARG A 201 -20.78 -4.48 17.14
C ARG A 201 -20.21 -4.89 18.49
N ASN A 202 -18.96 -5.31 18.52
CA ASN A 202 -18.35 -5.88 19.72
C ASN A 202 -16.86 -5.57 19.78
N PHE A 203 -16.35 -5.38 20.98
CA PHE A 203 -14.92 -5.29 21.29
C PHE A 203 -14.58 -6.37 22.31
N GLU A 204 -13.51 -7.09 22.09
CA GLU A 204 -13.07 -8.15 22.98
C GLU A 204 -11.53 -8.23 23.04
N GLU A 205 -11.03 -8.68 24.17
CA GLU A 205 -9.61 -8.96 24.37
C GLU A 205 -9.45 -10.45 24.70
N VAL A 206 -8.83 -11.17 23.77
CA VAL A 206 -8.62 -12.62 23.85
C VAL A 206 -7.32 -12.98 23.13
N HIS A 207 -6.69 -14.10 23.46
CA HIS A 207 -5.42 -14.54 22.89
C HIS A 207 -4.27 -13.53 23.04
N GLY A 208 -4.42 -12.56 23.97
CA GLY A 208 -3.44 -11.48 24.18
C GLY A 208 -3.47 -10.38 23.12
N PHE A 209 -4.57 -10.28 22.35
CA PHE A 209 -4.84 -9.26 21.35
C PHE A 209 -6.26 -8.72 21.49
N ARG A 210 -6.49 -7.53 20.93
CA ARG A 210 -7.79 -6.87 20.91
C ARG A 210 -8.44 -7.05 19.54
N PHE A 211 -9.71 -7.39 19.54
CA PHE A 211 -10.50 -7.62 18.33
C PHE A 211 -11.77 -6.79 18.34
N ALA A 212 -12.32 -6.58 17.15
CA ALA A 212 -13.67 -6.05 16.99
C ALA A 212 -14.42 -6.85 15.92
N ASP A 213 -15.72 -7.08 16.16
CA ASP A 213 -16.65 -7.57 15.17
C ASP A 213 -17.24 -6.36 14.42
N VAL A 214 -17.05 -6.33 13.12
CA VAL A 214 -17.45 -5.21 12.28
C VAL A 214 -18.18 -5.69 11.03
N THR A 215 -19.04 -4.82 10.48
CA THR A 215 -19.59 -4.98 9.14
C THR A 215 -18.80 -4.05 8.23
N ILE A 216 -18.29 -4.57 7.12
CA ILE A 216 -17.46 -3.82 6.15
C ILE A 216 -18.09 -3.81 4.76
N ARG A 217 -17.78 -2.75 3.98
CA ARG A 217 -18.03 -2.63 2.55
C ARG A 217 -16.70 -2.55 1.81
N LEU A 218 -16.55 -3.27 0.70
CA LEU A 218 -15.39 -3.17 -0.20
C LEU A 218 -15.63 -2.01 -1.16
N LEU A 219 -14.71 -1.05 -1.26
CA LEU A 219 -14.90 0.12 -2.13
C LEU A 219 -14.74 -0.23 -3.60
N ASP A 220 -13.79 -1.11 -3.94
CA ASP A 220 -13.53 -1.53 -5.32
C ASP A 220 -14.56 -2.54 -5.85
N TYR A 221 -15.44 -3.07 -4.98
CA TYR A 221 -16.48 -4.03 -5.32
C TYR A 221 -17.86 -3.57 -4.81
N PRO A 222 -18.45 -2.52 -5.39
CA PRO A 222 -19.68 -1.91 -4.87
C PRO A 222 -20.90 -2.86 -4.89
N ASP A 223 -20.91 -3.84 -5.78
CA ASP A 223 -21.98 -4.85 -5.88
C ASP A 223 -21.81 -6.00 -4.86
N GLN A 224 -20.66 -6.10 -4.19
CA GLN A 224 -20.44 -7.07 -3.12
C GLN A 224 -21.26 -6.66 -1.89
N GLN A 225 -22.08 -7.60 -1.40
CA GLN A 225 -22.84 -7.37 -0.17
C GLN A 225 -21.89 -7.11 1.01
N PRO A 226 -22.27 -6.25 1.97
CA PRO A 226 -21.49 -6.02 3.18
C PRO A 226 -21.16 -7.33 3.89
N LEU A 227 -19.95 -7.38 4.44
CA LEU A 227 -19.41 -8.58 5.08
C LEU A 227 -19.29 -8.35 6.59
N ASP A 228 -19.73 -9.35 7.36
CA ASP A 228 -19.47 -9.41 8.79
C ASP A 228 -18.12 -10.11 9.01
N VAL A 229 -17.17 -9.40 9.58
CA VAL A 229 -15.80 -9.88 9.76
C VAL A 229 -15.27 -9.53 11.14
N LYS A 230 -14.21 -10.20 11.55
CA LYS A 230 -13.42 -9.86 12.73
C LYS A 230 -12.15 -9.14 12.31
N ILE A 231 -11.84 -8.02 12.95
CA ILE A 231 -10.57 -7.29 12.76
C ILE A 231 -9.71 -7.36 14.01
N ILE A 232 -8.39 -7.33 13.86
CA ILE A 232 -7.43 -7.22 14.96
C ILE A 232 -6.99 -5.75 15.10
N LEU A 233 -7.29 -5.15 16.25
CA LEU A 233 -7.09 -3.71 16.51
C LEU A 233 -5.63 -3.34 16.67
N ASP A 234 -4.80 -4.27 17.17
CA ASP A 234 -3.38 -4.04 17.44
C ASP A 234 -2.56 -3.69 16.20
N THR A 235 -3.07 -3.99 15.00
CA THR A 235 -2.40 -3.62 13.76
C THR A 235 -2.65 -2.17 13.32
N ILE A 236 -3.73 -1.55 13.78
CA ILE A 236 -4.20 -0.25 13.27
C ILE A 236 -3.13 0.83 13.42
N MET A 237 -2.57 0.99 14.62
CA MET A 237 -1.58 2.00 14.94
C MET A 237 -0.14 1.47 15.00
N ALA A 238 0.08 0.19 14.70
CA ALA A 238 1.42 -0.38 14.67
C ALA A 238 2.31 0.33 13.63
N GLU A 239 3.60 0.53 13.95
CA GLU A 239 4.58 1.07 12.99
C GLU A 239 5.03 0.01 11.97
N THR A 240 4.79 -1.27 12.25
CA THR A 240 5.03 -2.38 11.31
C THR A 240 3.98 -2.41 10.18
N PRO A 241 4.31 -2.93 9.00
CA PRO A 241 3.35 -3.03 7.89
C PRO A 241 2.10 -3.86 8.21
N SER A 242 2.26 -4.94 8.99
CA SER A 242 1.22 -5.87 9.45
C SER A 242 1.63 -6.46 10.81
N LEU A 243 0.87 -7.41 11.34
CA LEU A 243 1.22 -8.13 12.57
C LEU A 243 2.61 -8.80 12.42
N GLY A 244 3.50 -8.52 13.35
CA GLY A 244 4.85 -9.06 13.35
C GLY A 244 4.87 -10.61 13.42
N ARG A 245 5.99 -11.21 12.98
CA ARG A 245 6.13 -12.67 12.95
C ARG A 245 5.96 -13.30 14.34
N GLU A 246 6.52 -12.66 15.38
CA GLU A 246 6.40 -13.14 16.76
C GLU A 246 4.97 -13.06 17.27
N ASP A 247 4.28 -11.95 16.99
CA ASP A 247 2.89 -11.77 17.40
C ASP A 247 1.95 -12.69 16.62
N GLY A 248 2.18 -12.88 15.33
CA GLY A 248 1.46 -13.88 14.54
C GLY A 248 1.66 -15.31 15.07
N ARG A 249 2.87 -15.65 15.55
CA ARG A 249 3.13 -16.93 16.20
C ARG A 249 2.44 -17.04 17.55
N LYS A 250 2.45 -15.98 18.36
CA LYS A 250 1.72 -15.93 19.64
C LYS A 250 0.23 -16.17 19.45
N LEU A 251 -0.37 -15.46 18.48
CA LEU A 251 -1.78 -15.63 18.13
C LEU A 251 -2.07 -17.09 17.72
N TYR A 252 -1.27 -17.63 16.78
CA TYR A 252 -1.41 -19.03 16.34
C TYR A 252 -1.38 -20.04 17.52
N LEU A 253 -0.37 -19.90 18.40
CA LEU A 253 -0.19 -20.81 19.54
C LEU A 253 -1.31 -20.66 20.56
N SER A 254 -1.80 -19.44 20.79
CA SER A 254 -2.89 -19.20 21.73
C SER A 254 -4.21 -19.78 21.20
N VAL A 255 -4.55 -19.54 19.92
CA VAL A 255 -5.72 -20.14 19.29
C VAL A 255 -5.62 -21.67 19.24
N LEU A 256 -4.43 -22.23 19.03
CA LEU A 256 -4.21 -23.67 19.03
C LEU A 256 -4.55 -24.32 20.40
N GLN A 257 -4.40 -23.60 21.52
CA GLN A 257 -4.76 -24.08 22.85
C GLN A 257 -6.25 -24.28 23.02
N ASP A 258 -7.11 -23.52 22.36
CA ASP A 258 -8.56 -23.70 22.39
C ASP A 258 -9.03 -25.06 21.82
N TYR A 259 -8.17 -25.72 21.09
CA TYR A 259 -8.41 -27.03 20.46
C TYR A 259 -7.61 -28.16 21.10
N GLU A 260 -7.13 -28.00 22.35
CA GLU A 260 -6.32 -29.03 23.04
C GLU A 260 -7.07 -30.36 23.29
N ASP A 261 -8.40 -30.32 23.33
CA ASP A 261 -9.29 -31.48 23.43
C ASP A 261 -9.21 -32.44 22.20
N ILE A 262 -8.71 -31.93 21.05
CA ILE A 262 -8.53 -32.71 19.83
C ILE A 262 -7.17 -33.46 19.93
N PRO A 263 -7.13 -34.82 19.96
CA PRO A 263 -5.86 -35.53 20.15
C PRO A 263 -4.85 -35.37 19.00
N GLU A 264 -5.35 -35.25 17.75
CA GLU A 264 -4.54 -35.22 16.54
C GLU A 264 -4.02 -33.82 16.22
N LYS A 265 -2.70 -33.63 16.21
CA LYS A 265 -2.07 -32.33 15.93
C LYS A 265 -2.46 -31.72 14.56
N SER A 266 -2.59 -32.56 13.52
CA SER A 266 -3.01 -32.11 12.19
C SER A 266 -4.41 -31.52 12.21
N LYS A 267 -5.36 -32.19 12.87
CA LYS A 267 -6.74 -31.72 13.00
C LYS A 267 -6.84 -30.42 13.83
N ARG A 268 -5.99 -30.25 14.86
CA ARG A 268 -5.90 -28.96 15.57
C ARG A 268 -5.47 -27.83 14.62
N ALA A 269 -4.41 -28.07 13.83
CA ALA A 269 -3.93 -27.08 12.86
C ALA A 269 -5.01 -26.75 11.81
N ASP A 270 -5.78 -27.73 11.36
CA ASP A 270 -6.89 -27.51 10.44
C ASP A 270 -8.02 -26.67 11.07
N LYS A 271 -8.28 -26.83 12.37
CA LYS A 271 -9.23 -25.97 13.11
C LYS A 271 -8.74 -24.53 13.20
N VAL A 272 -7.46 -24.33 13.53
CA VAL A 272 -6.88 -22.97 13.56
C VAL A 272 -6.98 -22.28 12.19
N ARG A 273 -6.78 -23.00 11.08
CA ARG A 273 -6.90 -22.44 9.73
C ARG A 273 -8.29 -21.87 9.40
N VAL A 274 -9.32 -22.36 10.06
CA VAL A 274 -10.71 -21.88 9.88
C VAL A 274 -11.24 -21.14 11.11
N ASP A 275 -10.36 -20.74 12.02
CA ASP A 275 -10.72 -19.99 13.22
C ASP A 275 -10.84 -18.48 12.91
N PRO A 276 -11.91 -17.80 13.34
CA PRO A 276 -12.14 -16.38 13.05
C PRO A 276 -11.13 -15.45 13.71
N TYR A 277 -10.56 -15.78 14.87
CA TYR A 277 -9.51 -14.97 15.50
C TYR A 277 -8.20 -15.07 14.74
N TYR A 278 -7.80 -16.28 14.35
CA TYR A 278 -6.61 -16.48 13.55
C TYR A 278 -6.72 -15.81 12.15
N ASN A 279 -7.93 -15.81 11.59
CA ASN A 279 -8.25 -15.20 10.30
C ASN A 279 -8.78 -13.76 10.42
N SER A 280 -8.64 -13.12 11.60
CA SER A 280 -9.03 -11.71 11.74
C SER A 280 -8.29 -10.83 10.74
N LEU A 281 -9.01 -9.85 10.17
CA LEU A 281 -8.43 -8.93 9.21
C LEU A 281 -7.40 -8.03 9.91
N GLN A 282 -6.26 -7.90 9.29
CA GLN A 282 -5.23 -6.94 9.68
C GLN A 282 -5.45 -5.67 8.85
N VAL A 283 -5.69 -4.55 9.52
CA VAL A 283 -6.10 -3.31 8.87
C VAL A 283 -5.34 -2.11 9.42
N LYS A 284 -5.29 -1.04 8.63
CA LYS A 284 -4.82 0.30 9.01
C LYS A 284 -5.77 1.36 8.45
N PHE A 285 -5.82 2.53 9.07
CA PHE A 285 -6.55 3.65 8.48
C PHE A 285 -5.98 4.02 7.10
N ALA A 286 -6.87 4.46 6.21
CA ALA A 286 -6.57 4.69 4.80
C ALA A 286 -6.60 6.17 4.38
N TYR A 287 -6.62 7.12 5.31
CA TYR A 287 -6.54 8.56 5.00
C TYR A 287 -5.11 9.02 4.68
N ALA A 288 -4.12 8.36 5.29
CA ALA A 288 -2.70 8.55 5.01
C ALA A 288 -2.00 7.20 4.97
N MET A 289 -1.16 6.99 3.97
CA MET A 289 -0.45 5.72 3.74
C MET A 289 0.99 5.94 3.31
N THR A 290 1.82 4.91 3.46
CA THR A 290 3.17 4.96 2.89
C THR A 290 3.10 4.83 1.37
N CYS A 291 4.05 5.46 0.66
CA CYS A 291 4.12 5.45 -0.79
C CYS A 291 4.14 4.03 -1.39
N HIS A 292 4.78 3.05 -0.73
CA HIS A 292 4.74 1.66 -1.18
C HIS A 292 3.31 1.08 -1.19
N LYS A 293 2.49 1.49 -0.23
CA LYS A 293 1.11 1.02 -0.12
C LYS A 293 0.14 1.75 -1.06
N THR A 294 0.53 2.90 -1.58
CA THR A 294 -0.25 3.60 -2.60
C THR A 294 0.01 3.10 -4.02
N GLN A 295 1.00 2.20 -4.21
CA GLN A 295 1.23 1.60 -5.53
C GLN A 295 0.00 0.80 -6.00
N GLY A 296 -0.41 1.05 -7.24
CA GLY A 296 -1.63 0.46 -7.82
C GLY A 296 -2.88 1.32 -7.63
N GLY A 297 -2.97 2.11 -6.54
CA GLY A 297 -4.07 3.05 -6.31
C GLY A 297 -3.92 4.38 -7.05
N GLN A 298 -5.04 5.10 -7.18
CA GLN A 298 -5.10 6.45 -7.76
C GLN A 298 -6.14 7.28 -7.00
N TRP A 299 -5.85 8.58 -6.83
CA TRP A 299 -6.72 9.52 -6.14
C TRP A 299 -6.78 10.84 -6.88
N GLU A 300 -7.88 11.54 -6.79
CA GLU A 300 -8.02 12.89 -7.37
C GLU A 300 -7.05 13.86 -6.70
N ARG A 301 -6.94 13.82 -5.38
CA ARG A 301 -6.12 14.71 -4.55
C ARG A 301 -5.07 13.94 -3.79
N VAL A 302 -3.83 14.18 -4.12
CA VAL A 302 -2.69 13.53 -3.47
C VAL A 302 -1.86 14.57 -2.72
N PHE A 303 -1.78 14.42 -1.41
CA PHE A 303 -0.95 15.21 -0.53
C PHE A 303 0.37 14.48 -0.28
N ILE A 304 1.49 15.10 -0.61
CA ILE A 304 2.82 14.50 -0.48
C ILE A 304 3.53 15.13 0.71
N ASP A 305 3.70 14.33 1.78
CA ASP A 305 4.37 14.75 3.01
C ASP A 305 5.87 14.96 2.75
N TYR A 306 6.38 16.11 3.22
CA TYR A 306 7.80 16.43 3.08
C TYR A 306 8.68 15.43 3.82
N PHE A 307 9.77 15.05 3.18
CA PHE A 307 10.93 14.47 3.85
C PHE A 307 12.17 15.31 3.51
N ARG A 308 13.17 15.26 4.38
CA ARG A 308 14.37 16.08 4.21
C ARG A 308 15.03 15.81 2.86
N ILE A 309 14.97 16.79 1.96
CA ILE A 309 15.60 16.81 0.64
C ILE A 309 16.83 17.74 0.70
N THR A 310 18.01 17.17 0.54
CA THR A 310 19.30 17.87 0.44
C THR A 310 20.12 17.14 -0.63
N SER A 311 21.22 17.77 -1.08
CA SER A 311 22.16 17.13 -2.01
C SER A 311 22.73 15.78 -1.51
N GLU A 312 22.68 15.54 -0.20
CA GLU A 312 23.16 14.29 0.41
C GLU A 312 22.06 13.21 0.52
N THR A 313 20.79 13.62 0.58
CA THR A 313 19.64 12.70 0.83
C THR A 313 18.79 12.44 -0.40
N LEU A 314 18.94 13.24 -1.46
CA LEU A 314 18.24 13.04 -2.73
C LEU A 314 19.05 12.06 -3.60
N ASP A 315 18.76 10.81 -3.45
CA ASP A 315 19.28 9.72 -4.26
C ASP A 315 18.23 9.19 -5.26
N THR A 316 18.59 8.27 -6.10
CA THR A 316 17.67 7.63 -7.05
C THR A 316 16.46 6.98 -6.34
N SER A 317 16.63 6.46 -5.13
CA SER A 317 15.52 5.88 -4.35
C SER A 317 14.53 6.96 -3.90
N ALA A 318 15.05 8.13 -3.48
CA ALA A 318 14.21 9.28 -3.12
C ALA A 318 13.47 9.84 -4.33
N LEU A 319 14.11 9.92 -5.50
CA LEU A 319 13.46 10.32 -6.75
C LEU A 319 12.38 9.35 -7.18
N ARG A 320 12.61 8.02 -7.09
CA ARG A 320 11.58 7.01 -7.35
C ARG A 320 10.41 7.12 -6.39
N TRP A 321 10.68 7.44 -5.12
CA TRP A 321 9.63 7.68 -4.15
C TRP A 321 8.76 8.88 -4.55
N LEU A 322 9.37 10.01 -4.92
CA LEU A 322 8.67 11.21 -5.39
C LEU A 322 7.87 10.93 -6.67
N TYR A 323 8.49 10.28 -7.64
CA TYR A 323 7.83 9.88 -8.88
C TYR A 323 6.61 9.01 -8.61
N THR A 324 6.76 7.99 -7.75
CA THR A 324 5.66 7.10 -7.39
C THR A 324 4.54 7.89 -6.71
N ALA A 325 4.86 8.79 -5.77
CA ALA A 325 3.87 9.60 -5.07
C ALA A 325 3.10 10.55 -6.00
N VAL A 326 3.82 11.28 -6.87
CA VAL A 326 3.21 12.22 -7.84
C VAL A 326 2.28 11.49 -8.80
N THR A 327 2.70 10.33 -9.32
CA THR A 327 1.90 9.53 -10.27
C THR A 327 0.68 8.86 -9.66
N ARG A 328 0.41 9.03 -8.37
CA ARG A 328 -0.85 8.60 -7.74
C ARG A 328 -2.00 9.54 -8.01
N SER A 329 -1.73 10.79 -8.37
CA SER A 329 -2.77 11.79 -8.62
C SER A 329 -3.37 11.63 -10.03
N THR A 330 -4.69 11.79 -10.10
CA THR A 330 -5.44 11.94 -11.35
C THR A 330 -5.86 13.38 -11.62
N ASP A 331 -5.82 14.26 -10.60
CA ASP A 331 -6.21 15.67 -10.71
C ASP A 331 -5.15 16.57 -10.07
N LYS A 332 -5.02 16.60 -8.73
CA LYS A 332 -4.17 17.56 -8.02
C LYS A 332 -3.15 16.93 -7.09
N VAL A 333 -1.95 17.51 -7.09
CA VAL A 333 -0.87 17.21 -6.13
C VAL A 333 -0.67 18.41 -5.21
N TYR A 334 -0.60 18.15 -3.92
CA TYR A 334 -0.34 19.11 -2.87
C TYR A 334 0.97 18.77 -2.15
N LEU A 335 1.95 19.67 -2.20
CA LEU A 335 3.28 19.49 -1.62
C LEU A 335 3.29 20.08 -0.20
N LEU A 336 3.31 19.23 0.83
CA LEU A 336 3.18 19.63 2.24
C LEU A 336 4.54 19.99 2.84
N GLY A 337 4.76 21.25 3.16
CA GLY A 337 5.93 21.72 3.90
C GLY A 337 7.26 21.61 3.14
N TYR A 338 7.23 21.57 1.83
CA TYR A 338 8.43 21.58 1.00
C TYR A 338 9.08 22.96 1.03
N PRO A 339 10.39 23.06 1.30
CA PRO A 339 11.10 24.33 1.30
C PRO A 339 11.34 24.85 -0.12
N GLU A 340 11.48 26.18 -0.24
CA GLU A 340 11.61 26.89 -1.52
C GLU A 340 12.69 26.34 -2.46
N HIS A 341 13.80 25.83 -1.90
CA HIS A 341 14.89 25.26 -2.71
C HIS A 341 14.51 23.97 -3.46
N CYS A 342 13.36 23.35 -3.16
CA CYS A 342 12.85 22.19 -3.90
C CYS A 342 12.14 22.57 -5.19
N PHE A 343 11.89 23.86 -5.43
CA PHE A 343 11.13 24.36 -6.57
C PHE A 343 12.00 25.04 -7.61
N VAL A 344 11.66 24.82 -8.88
CA VAL A 344 12.07 25.68 -10.00
C VAL A 344 11.02 26.78 -10.08
N ARG A 345 11.45 28.02 -10.03
CA ARG A 345 10.62 29.22 -10.21
C ARG A 345 11.15 30.09 -11.31
#